data_fd9309269cc0a0b79926d7d27c726280
#
_entry.id   fd9309269cc0a0b79926d7d27c726280
#
_cell.length_a   1.000
_cell.length_b   1.000
_cell.length_c   1.000
_cell.angle_alpha   90.00
_cell.angle_beta   90.00
_cell.angle_gamma   90.00
#
_symmetry.space_group_name_H-M   'P 1'
#
loop_
_entity.id
_entity.type
_entity.pdbx_description
1 polymer ?
#
loop_
_entity_poly.entity_id
_entity_poly.type
_entity_poly.pdbx_seq_one_letter_code
_entity_poly.pdbx_strand_id
1 'polypeptide(L)'
;LDNYRAEPDQWLGLKGQKFHLNSTNDQGNVCNIEGALKNNRWEDGRGCIIEIKKLKNGNVEVKVPGNNETAQSQCREYCGLNTGFEGQYRPEPAQCSNKGTEQMEAKFQAAYRDKHYADAVKIKENYLQQCKTFTHWLDELAQRNDLAISYYHAGNKAQCRIVLQPAVKIINNDEGVSDILREEFETQKRAVQFNLDKCK
;
A
#
# COMPACT_ATOMS: atom_id res chain seq x y z
N LEU A 1 4.32 12.78 -13.79
CA LEU A 1 5.10 11.81 -13.02
C LEU A 1 4.43 10.45 -13.20
N ASP A 2 5.16 9.46 -13.74
CA ASP A 2 4.68 8.09 -13.80
C ASP A 2 4.96 7.47 -12.43
N ASN A 3 3.91 7.02 -11.73
CA ASN A 3 4.01 6.42 -10.42
C ASN A 3 3.96 4.91 -10.51
N TYR A 4 4.83 4.27 -9.74
CA TYR A 4 4.94 2.82 -9.64
C TYR A 4 5.04 2.41 -8.18
N ARG A 5 4.57 1.20 -7.83
CA ARG A 5 4.72 0.60 -6.50
C ARG A 5 5.24 -0.83 -6.59
N ALA A 6 6.18 -1.18 -5.73
CA ALA A 6 6.60 -2.56 -5.51
C ALA A 6 5.74 -3.21 -4.42
N GLU A 7 5.72 -2.60 -3.25
CA GLU A 7 4.86 -2.91 -2.11
C GLU A 7 4.02 -1.66 -1.78
N PRO A 8 2.99 -1.75 -0.93
CA PRO A 8 2.16 -0.59 -0.55
C PRO A 8 2.98 0.63 -0.12
N ASP A 9 4.07 0.39 0.61
CA ASP A 9 4.93 1.43 1.19
C ASP A 9 6.25 1.63 0.43
N GLN A 10 6.39 1.04 -0.77
CA GLN A 10 7.52 1.24 -1.67
C GLN A 10 7.08 1.90 -2.97
N TRP A 11 7.49 3.13 -3.15
CA TRP A 11 7.05 4.00 -4.23
C TRP A 11 8.22 4.48 -5.09
N LEU A 12 7.99 4.54 -6.40
CA LEU A 12 8.89 5.09 -7.41
C LEU A 12 8.15 6.08 -8.30
N GLY A 13 8.60 7.33 -8.35
CA GLY A 13 8.18 8.32 -9.32
C GLY A 13 9.21 8.48 -10.42
N LEU A 14 8.76 8.48 -11.69
CA LEU A 14 9.60 8.73 -12.85
C LEU A 14 9.09 9.92 -13.66
N LYS A 15 9.99 10.84 -14.05
CA LYS A 15 9.72 11.96 -14.96
C LYS A 15 10.90 12.18 -15.89
N GLY A 16 10.82 11.63 -17.11
CA GLY A 16 11.97 11.61 -18.02
C GLY A 16 13.12 10.82 -17.39
N GLN A 17 14.25 11.47 -17.20
CA GLN A 17 15.43 10.87 -16.55
C GLN A 17 15.42 11.04 -15.01
N LYS A 18 14.57 11.88 -14.46
CA LYS A 18 14.49 12.08 -13.01
C LYS A 18 13.70 10.96 -12.35
N PHE A 19 14.19 10.51 -11.20
CA PHE A 19 13.52 9.54 -10.35
C PHE A 19 13.46 9.99 -8.90
N HIS A 20 12.49 9.46 -8.18
CA HIS A 20 12.36 9.56 -6.74
C HIS A 20 11.88 8.22 -6.21
N LEU A 21 12.69 7.58 -5.38
CA LEU A 21 12.37 6.36 -4.64
C LEU A 21 12.07 6.74 -3.20
N ASN A 22 10.96 6.22 -2.69
CA ASN A 22 10.61 6.33 -1.29
C ASN A 22 10.06 4.99 -0.82
N SER A 23 10.50 4.52 0.32
CA SER A 23 9.89 3.40 1.03
C SER A 23 9.86 3.66 2.52
N THR A 24 8.88 3.07 3.18
CA THR A 24 8.69 3.16 4.64
C THR A 24 8.39 1.77 5.16
N ASN A 25 8.75 1.47 6.40
CA ASN A 25 8.30 0.26 7.09
C ASN A 25 7.40 0.59 8.29
N ASP A 26 6.78 -0.43 8.86
CA ASP A 26 5.86 -0.30 10.00
C ASP A 26 6.51 0.26 11.27
N GLN A 27 7.84 0.30 11.36
CA GLN A 27 8.58 0.94 12.45
C GLN A 27 8.89 2.42 12.18
N GLY A 28 8.43 2.98 11.04
CA GLY A 28 8.64 4.37 10.66
C GLY A 28 10.02 4.67 10.08
N ASN A 29 10.82 3.63 9.76
CA ASN A 29 12.08 3.85 9.06
C ASN A 29 11.80 4.15 7.57
N VAL A 30 12.59 5.04 6.99
CA VAL A 30 12.39 5.54 5.62
C VAL A 30 13.62 5.29 4.78
N CYS A 31 13.41 4.95 3.52
CA CYS A 31 14.39 5.00 2.44
C CYS A 31 14.00 6.13 1.50
N ASN A 32 14.89 7.06 1.22
CA ASN A 32 14.60 8.18 0.32
C ASN A 32 15.81 8.47 -0.58
N ILE A 33 15.62 8.27 -1.89
CA ILE A 33 16.67 8.46 -2.89
C ILE A 33 16.07 9.18 -4.09
N GLU A 34 16.70 10.26 -4.51
CA GLU A 34 16.30 10.97 -5.71
C GLU A 34 17.50 11.31 -6.58
N GLY A 35 17.28 11.46 -7.87
CA GLY A 35 18.35 11.81 -8.79
C GLY A 35 17.93 11.83 -10.25
N ALA A 36 18.94 11.86 -11.11
CA ALA A 36 18.77 11.77 -12.55
C ALA A 36 19.54 10.56 -13.11
N LEU A 37 18.83 9.77 -13.92
CA LEU A 37 19.39 8.59 -14.58
C LEU A 37 20.21 8.98 -15.80
N LYS A 38 21.37 8.34 -15.98
CA LYS A 38 22.13 8.33 -17.20
C LYS A 38 22.24 6.89 -17.68
N ASN A 39 21.66 6.58 -18.83
CA ASN A 39 21.59 5.22 -19.35
C ASN A 39 20.97 4.21 -18.34
N ASN A 40 19.83 4.56 -17.75
CA ASN A 40 19.12 3.77 -16.74
C ASN A 40 19.89 3.54 -15.42
N ARG A 41 20.98 4.27 -15.19
CA ARG A 41 21.85 4.15 -14.01
C ARG A 41 22.01 5.50 -13.31
N TRP A 42 22.07 5.47 -12.01
CA TRP A 42 22.41 6.58 -11.14
C TRP A 42 23.53 6.19 -10.20
N GLU A 43 24.41 7.13 -9.92
CA GLU A 43 25.54 7.01 -8.98
C GLU A 43 25.63 8.28 -8.14
N ASP A 44 25.85 8.12 -6.85
CA ASP A 44 25.97 9.25 -5.91
C ASP A 44 27.40 9.82 -5.82
N GLY A 45 28.36 9.22 -6.53
CA GLY A 45 29.78 9.56 -6.46
C GLY A 45 30.52 9.06 -5.21
N ARG A 46 29.82 8.39 -4.28
CA ARG A 46 30.39 7.79 -3.06
C ARG A 46 30.37 6.27 -3.07
N GLY A 47 29.76 5.69 -4.09
CA GLY A 47 29.74 4.25 -4.31
C GLY A 47 28.34 3.62 -4.35
N CYS A 48 27.27 4.35 -3.99
CA CYS A 48 25.93 3.86 -4.24
C CYS A 48 25.62 3.93 -5.73
N ILE A 49 25.19 2.80 -6.28
CA ILE A 49 24.83 2.65 -7.69
C ILE A 49 23.45 2.01 -7.76
N ILE A 50 22.55 2.62 -8.53
CA ILE A 50 21.19 2.10 -8.73
C ILE A 50 20.91 2.00 -10.23
N GLU A 51 20.38 0.85 -10.65
CA GLU A 51 19.82 0.65 -11.99
C GLU A 51 18.30 0.64 -11.93
N ILE A 52 17.68 1.43 -12.81
CA ILE A 52 16.21 1.52 -12.96
C ILE A 52 15.86 1.19 -14.41
N LYS A 53 15.22 0.05 -14.64
CA LYS A 53 14.95 -0.49 -15.98
C LYS A 53 13.47 -0.78 -16.19
N LYS A 54 12.88 -0.19 -17.23
CA LYS A 54 11.54 -0.57 -17.69
C LYS A 54 11.56 -1.95 -18.33
N LEU A 55 10.66 -2.81 -17.89
CA LEU A 55 10.49 -4.18 -18.40
C LEU A 55 9.42 -4.22 -19.50
N LYS A 56 9.43 -5.31 -20.31
CA LYS A 56 8.48 -5.49 -21.42
C LYS A 56 7.00 -5.54 -20.97
N ASN A 57 6.74 -5.96 -19.75
CA ASN A 57 5.40 -6.04 -19.15
C ASN A 57 4.90 -4.71 -18.57
N GLY A 58 5.65 -3.61 -18.74
CA GLY A 58 5.32 -2.29 -18.18
C GLY A 58 5.80 -2.05 -16.76
N ASN A 59 6.30 -3.06 -16.07
CA ASN A 59 6.92 -2.89 -14.74
C ASN A 59 8.27 -2.18 -14.84
N VAL A 60 8.77 -1.73 -13.70
CA VAL A 60 10.10 -1.16 -13.55
C VAL A 60 10.88 -1.99 -12.53
N GLU A 61 12.06 -2.45 -12.91
CA GLU A 61 13.00 -3.10 -11.98
C GLU A 61 13.94 -2.05 -11.42
N VAL A 62 14.11 -2.05 -10.10
CA VAL A 62 15.07 -1.23 -9.36
C VAL A 62 16.03 -2.16 -8.63
N LYS A 63 17.33 -2.00 -8.84
CA LYS A 63 18.34 -2.83 -8.18
C LYS A 63 19.67 -2.12 -8.02
N VAL A 64 20.46 -2.61 -7.06
CA VAL A 64 21.90 -2.37 -6.98
C VAL A 64 22.59 -3.40 -7.87
N PRO A 65 23.36 -3.01 -8.91
CA PRO A 65 23.90 -3.94 -9.89
C PRO A 65 24.99 -4.85 -9.30
N GLY A 66 24.91 -6.13 -9.65
CA GLY A 66 25.93 -7.15 -9.32
C GLY A 66 26.01 -7.50 -7.83
N ASN A 67 26.98 -8.34 -7.48
CA ASN A 67 27.30 -8.68 -6.10
C ASN A 67 28.31 -7.66 -5.51
N ASN A 68 28.08 -6.37 -5.71
CA ASN A 68 28.95 -5.33 -5.24
C ASN A 68 28.58 -4.95 -3.80
N GLU A 69 29.19 -5.61 -2.83
CA GLU A 69 28.99 -5.36 -1.40
C GLU A 69 29.22 -3.89 -1.01
N THR A 70 30.17 -3.21 -1.67
CA THR A 70 30.39 -1.78 -1.45
C THR A 70 29.22 -0.94 -1.88
N ALA A 71 28.68 -1.18 -3.08
CA ALA A 71 27.50 -0.44 -3.57
C ALA A 71 26.27 -0.72 -2.70
N GLN A 72 26.06 -1.96 -2.29
CA GLN A 72 24.98 -2.31 -1.38
C GLN A 72 25.10 -1.61 -0.02
N SER A 73 26.31 -1.59 0.55
CA SER A 73 26.59 -0.90 1.81
C SER A 73 26.37 0.61 1.70
N GLN A 74 26.87 1.23 0.63
CA GLN A 74 26.72 2.68 0.40
C GLN A 74 25.26 3.07 0.13
N CYS A 75 24.51 2.25 -0.62
CA CYS A 75 23.09 2.53 -0.86
C CYS A 75 22.23 2.39 0.40
N ARG A 76 22.64 1.56 1.36
CA ARG A 76 21.95 1.45 2.66
C ARG A 76 22.03 2.72 3.50
N GLU A 77 23.00 3.60 3.26
CA GLU A 77 23.07 4.90 3.96
C GLU A 77 21.87 5.81 3.68
N TYR A 78 21.12 5.56 2.59
CA TYR A 78 19.88 6.26 2.25
C TYR A 78 18.65 5.67 2.93
N CYS A 79 18.83 4.56 3.64
CA CYS A 79 17.72 3.77 4.18
C CYS A 79 17.85 3.59 5.69
N GLY A 80 16.74 3.73 6.41
CA GLY A 80 16.65 3.32 7.80
C GLY A 80 16.67 1.80 7.96
N LEU A 81 16.69 1.37 9.22
CA LEU A 81 16.78 -0.05 9.57
C LEU A 81 15.61 -0.85 8.97
N ASN A 82 15.92 -1.98 8.35
CA ASN A 82 14.94 -2.89 7.74
C ASN A 82 14.05 -2.25 6.66
N THR A 83 14.52 -1.18 6.01
CA THR A 83 13.91 -0.64 4.79
C THR A 83 14.79 -0.94 3.59
N GLY A 84 14.20 -0.88 2.40
CA GLY A 84 14.88 -1.08 1.13
C GLY A 84 14.09 -0.49 -0.03
N PHE A 85 14.70 -0.46 -1.19
CA PHE A 85 14.11 0.09 -2.40
C PHE A 85 14.22 -0.85 -3.60
N GLU A 86 14.94 -1.96 -3.48
CA GLU A 86 15.10 -2.91 -4.57
C GLU A 86 13.83 -3.70 -4.79
N GLY A 87 13.49 -3.96 -6.05
CA GLY A 87 12.32 -4.76 -6.38
C GLY A 87 11.76 -4.47 -7.77
N GLN A 88 10.63 -5.11 -8.06
CA GLN A 88 9.83 -4.85 -9.25
C GLN A 88 8.63 -3.97 -8.90
N TYR A 89 8.62 -2.80 -9.48
CA TYR A 89 7.59 -1.78 -9.31
C TYR A 89 6.57 -1.90 -10.43
N ARG A 90 5.31 -1.96 -10.09
CA ARG A 90 4.17 -1.99 -11.03
C ARG A 90 3.61 -0.60 -11.22
N PRO A 91 3.12 -0.24 -12.44
CA PRO A 91 2.38 1.00 -12.64
C PRO A 91 1.24 1.13 -11.60
N GLU A 92 1.18 2.25 -10.90
CA GLU A 92 0.09 2.53 -9.95
C GLU A 92 -1.15 3.00 -10.71
N PRO A 93 -2.28 2.27 -10.65
CA PRO A 93 -3.52 2.75 -11.25
C PRO A 93 -3.98 4.06 -10.58
N ALA A 94 -4.48 5.01 -11.37
CA ALA A 94 -4.87 6.33 -10.87
C ALA A 94 -5.88 6.28 -9.70
N GLN A 95 -6.80 5.30 -9.72
CA GLN A 95 -7.79 5.08 -8.66
C GLN A 95 -7.18 4.54 -7.37
N CYS A 96 -5.95 3.98 -7.42
CA CYS A 96 -5.24 3.43 -6.26
C CYS A 96 -4.21 4.41 -5.68
N SER A 97 -4.00 5.56 -6.34
CA SER A 97 -3.18 6.65 -5.80
C SER A 97 -3.86 7.27 -4.57
N ASN A 98 -3.12 8.03 -3.77
CA ASN A 98 -3.67 8.74 -2.62
C ASN A 98 -4.90 9.59 -3.02
N LYS A 99 -4.80 10.35 -4.11
CA LYS A 99 -5.93 11.14 -4.64
C LYS A 99 -7.10 10.27 -5.07
N GLY A 100 -6.85 9.14 -5.71
CA GLY A 100 -7.88 8.19 -6.13
C GLY A 100 -8.59 7.57 -4.93
N THR A 101 -7.85 7.20 -3.89
CA THR A 101 -8.37 6.68 -2.63
C THR A 101 -9.22 7.73 -1.89
N GLU A 102 -8.76 8.98 -1.80
CA GLU A 102 -9.53 10.09 -1.22
C GLU A 102 -10.86 10.30 -1.96
N GLN A 103 -10.84 10.27 -3.29
CA GLN A 103 -12.05 10.41 -4.11
C GLN A 103 -13.01 9.23 -3.94
N MET A 104 -12.49 8.01 -3.85
CA MET A 104 -13.28 6.82 -3.57
C MET A 104 -13.92 6.92 -2.19
N GLU A 105 -13.15 7.31 -1.17
CA GLU A 105 -13.63 7.46 0.19
C GLU A 105 -14.75 8.50 0.30
N ALA A 106 -14.59 9.66 -0.34
CA ALA A 106 -15.64 10.69 -0.39
C ALA A 106 -16.95 10.17 -1.02
N LYS A 107 -16.86 9.38 -2.10
CA LYS A 107 -18.03 8.75 -2.73
C LYS A 107 -18.68 7.72 -1.82
N PHE A 108 -17.86 6.90 -1.16
CA PHE A 108 -18.33 5.91 -0.20
C PHE A 108 -19.07 6.57 0.95
N GLN A 109 -18.48 7.58 1.59
CA GLN A 109 -19.10 8.29 2.73
C GLN A 109 -20.42 8.96 2.33
N ALA A 110 -20.52 9.53 1.13
CA ALA A 110 -21.77 10.08 0.63
C ALA A 110 -22.85 9.00 0.47
N ALA A 111 -22.54 7.89 -0.22
CA ALA A 111 -23.46 6.79 -0.43
C ALA A 111 -23.93 6.16 0.89
N TYR A 112 -22.99 5.94 1.84
CA TYR A 112 -23.27 5.35 3.13
C TYR A 112 -24.18 6.26 4.00
N ARG A 113 -23.85 7.56 4.10
CA ARG A 113 -24.65 8.56 4.84
C ARG A 113 -26.06 8.66 4.30
N ASP A 114 -26.21 8.63 2.96
CA ASP A 114 -27.51 8.74 2.31
C ASP A 114 -28.26 7.39 2.26
N LYS A 115 -27.73 6.37 2.97
CA LYS A 115 -28.27 5.00 3.09
C LYS A 115 -28.39 4.23 1.77
N HIS A 116 -27.60 4.64 0.76
CA HIS A 116 -27.46 3.90 -0.50
C HIS A 116 -26.44 2.75 -0.32
N TYR A 117 -26.75 1.82 0.59
CA TYR A 117 -25.81 0.79 1.02
C TYR A 117 -25.33 -0.14 -0.10
N ALA A 118 -26.21 -0.42 -1.08
CA ALA A 118 -25.82 -1.21 -2.24
C ALA A 118 -24.73 -0.52 -3.09
N ASP A 119 -24.75 0.80 -3.19
CA ASP A 119 -23.74 1.57 -3.89
C ASP A 119 -22.45 1.67 -3.04
N ALA A 120 -22.59 1.86 -1.72
CA ALA A 120 -21.45 1.82 -0.79
C ALA A 120 -20.70 0.48 -0.89
N VAL A 121 -21.41 -0.65 -0.94
CA VAL A 121 -20.83 -1.98 -1.18
C VAL A 121 -20.03 -2.01 -2.47
N LYS A 122 -20.64 -1.62 -3.60
CA LYS A 122 -19.97 -1.64 -4.91
C LYS A 122 -18.69 -0.80 -4.93
N ILE A 123 -18.71 0.38 -4.29
CA ILE A 123 -17.55 1.26 -4.22
C ILE A 123 -16.39 0.56 -3.51
N LYS A 124 -16.61 -0.01 -2.34
CA LYS A 124 -15.57 -0.68 -1.54
C LYS A 124 -15.13 -2.01 -2.16
N GLU A 125 -16.04 -2.80 -2.75
CA GLU A 125 -15.66 -4.01 -3.49
C GLU A 125 -14.73 -3.71 -4.65
N ASN A 126 -15.12 -2.73 -5.48
CA ASN A 126 -14.32 -2.32 -6.62
C ASN A 126 -12.92 -1.83 -6.21
N TYR A 127 -12.85 -1.04 -5.14
CA TYR A 127 -11.58 -0.58 -4.58
C TYR A 127 -10.71 -1.77 -4.13
N LEU A 128 -11.22 -2.66 -3.29
CA LEU A 128 -10.47 -3.82 -2.81
C LEU A 128 -10.05 -4.75 -3.96
N GLN A 129 -10.90 -4.94 -4.96
CA GLN A 129 -10.54 -5.75 -6.13
C GLN A 129 -9.37 -5.18 -6.93
N GLN A 130 -9.34 -3.86 -7.12
CA GLN A 130 -8.35 -3.21 -7.98
C GLN A 130 -7.10 -2.74 -7.22
N CYS A 131 -7.25 -2.30 -5.98
CA CYS A 131 -6.21 -1.58 -5.24
C CYS A 131 -5.60 -2.34 -4.06
N LYS A 132 -6.13 -3.51 -3.70
CA LYS A 132 -5.63 -4.28 -2.55
C LYS A 132 -4.11 -4.45 -2.53
N THR A 133 -3.50 -4.72 -3.68
CA THR A 133 -2.04 -4.91 -3.80
C THR A 133 -1.22 -3.62 -3.66
N PHE A 134 -1.88 -2.47 -3.62
CA PHE A 134 -1.32 -1.14 -3.42
C PHE A 134 -1.74 -0.53 -2.08
N THR A 135 -2.51 -1.27 -1.27
CA THR A 135 -3.09 -0.81 -0.01
C THR A 135 -2.33 -1.44 1.15
N HIS A 136 -1.87 -0.61 2.09
CA HIS A 136 -1.26 -1.07 3.33
C HIS A 136 -2.23 -1.99 4.10
N TRP A 137 -1.72 -3.01 4.79
CA TRP A 137 -2.54 -4.02 5.47
C TRP A 137 -3.51 -3.41 6.50
N LEU A 138 -3.11 -2.33 7.17
CA LEU A 138 -3.93 -1.63 8.16
C LEU A 138 -5.07 -0.86 7.48
N ASP A 139 -4.80 -0.21 6.35
CA ASP A 139 -5.83 0.41 5.52
C ASP A 139 -6.78 -0.65 4.92
N GLU A 140 -6.26 -1.83 4.56
CA GLU A 140 -7.11 -2.94 4.10
C GLU A 140 -8.11 -3.36 5.19
N LEU A 141 -7.71 -3.37 6.48
CA LEU A 141 -8.63 -3.62 7.59
C LEU A 141 -9.76 -2.60 7.62
N ALA A 142 -9.45 -1.31 7.48
CA ALA A 142 -10.44 -0.24 7.45
C ALA A 142 -11.41 -0.42 6.25
N GLN A 143 -10.90 -0.69 5.05
CA GLN A 143 -11.73 -0.92 3.87
C GLN A 143 -12.65 -2.13 4.04
N ARG A 144 -12.18 -3.21 4.67
CA ARG A 144 -13.00 -4.41 4.95
C ARG A 144 -14.06 -4.15 6.01
N ASN A 145 -13.76 -3.36 7.04
CA ASN A 145 -14.73 -2.95 8.05
C ASN A 145 -15.87 -2.16 7.43
N ASP A 146 -15.58 -1.19 6.58
CA ASP A 146 -16.57 -0.38 5.88
C ASP A 146 -17.42 -1.22 4.92
N LEU A 147 -16.79 -2.14 4.19
CA LEU A 147 -17.51 -3.05 3.30
C LEU A 147 -18.43 -3.99 4.08
N ALA A 148 -17.96 -4.54 5.20
CA ALA A 148 -18.74 -5.44 6.03
C ALA A 148 -20.01 -4.77 6.60
N ILE A 149 -19.86 -3.59 7.20
CA ILE A 149 -21.01 -2.87 7.76
C ILE A 149 -21.97 -2.41 6.65
N SER A 150 -21.47 -2.11 5.45
CA SER A 150 -22.30 -1.79 4.29
C SER A 150 -23.14 -2.99 3.84
N TYR A 151 -22.54 -4.19 3.78
CA TYR A 151 -23.26 -5.43 3.52
C TYR A 151 -24.32 -5.74 4.57
N TYR A 152 -23.99 -5.52 5.86
CA TYR A 152 -24.95 -5.68 6.94
C TYR A 152 -26.18 -4.78 6.73
N HIS A 153 -25.98 -3.50 6.46
CA HIS A 153 -27.08 -2.56 6.21
C HIS A 153 -27.82 -2.81 4.90
N ALA A 154 -27.15 -3.39 3.89
CA ALA A 154 -27.78 -3.87 2.67
C ALA A 154 -28.56 -5.19 2.85
N GLY A 155 -28.61 -5.76 4.06
CA GLY A 155 -29.31 -7.00 4.38
C GLY A 155 -28.57 -8.28 4.04
N ASN A 156 -27.28 -8.20 3.65
CA ASN A 156 -26.46 -9.36 3.26
C ASN A 156 -25.48 -9.77 4.34
N LYS A 157 -25.97 -10.36 5.42
CA LYS A 157 -25.15 -10.83 6.54
C LYS A 157 -24.13 -11.91 6.14
N ALA A 158 -24.44 -12.72 5.14
CA ALA A 158 -23.50 -13.76 4.66
C ALA A 158 -22.24 -13.13 4.06
N GLN A 159 -22.38 -12.17 3.17
CA GLN A 159 -21.23 -11.45 2.59
C GLN A 159 -20.52 -10.59 3.63
N CYS A 160 -21.24 -9.99 4.58
CA CYS A 160 -20.64 -9.30 5.72
C CYS A 160 -19.61 -10.17 6.46
N ARG A 161 -19.93 -11.43 6.75
CA ARG A 161 -19.00 -12.38 7.37
C ARG A 161 -17.83 -12.75 6.45
N ILE A 162 -18.12 -12.99 5.17
CA ILE A 162 -17.10 -13.44 4.20
C ILE A 162 -16.01 -12.39 4.04
N VAL A 163 -16.38 -11.12 3.89
CA VAL A 163 -15.39 -10.04 3.66
C VAL A 163 -14.52 -9.74 4.87
N LEU A 164 -14.94 -10.16 6.08
CA LEU A 164 -14.16 -10.03 7.31
C LEU A 164 -13.17 -11.18 7.54
N GLN A 165 -13.29 -12.32 6.84
CA GLN A 165 -12.39 -13.47 7.08
C GLN A 165 -10.90 -13.14 6.98
N PRO A 166 -10.42 -12.37 5.98
CA PRO A 166 -9.02 -11.95 5.95
C PRO A 166 -8.66 -11.03 7.12
N ALA A 167 -9.56 -10.12 7.51
CA ALA A 167 -9.37 -9.22 8.64
C ALA A 167 -9.21 -9.99 9.96
N VAL A 168 -10.01 -11.04 10.17
CA VAL A 168 -9.89 -11.92 11.36
C VAL A 168 -8.51 -12.56 11.44
N LYS A 169 -7.94 -12.99 10.31
CA LYS A 169 -6.58 -13.57 10.30
C LYS A 169 -5.52 -12.53 10.73
N ILE A 170 -5.69 -11.28 10.28
CA ILE A 170 -4.76 -10.21 10.63
C ILE A 170 -4.85 -9.86 12.11
N ILE A 171 -6.06 -9.66 12.65
CA ILE A 171 -6.23 -9.24 14.06
C ILE A 171 -5.87 -10.33 15.07
N ASN A 172 -5.79 -11.60 14.64
CA ASN A 172 -5.35 -12.72 15.48
C ASN A 172 -3.82 -12.90 15.50
N ASN A 173 -3.08 -12.13 14.69
CA ASN A 173 -1.62 -12.16 14.62
C ASN A 173 -1.05 -10.77 14.93
N ASP A 174 -1.24 -10.30 16.15
CA ASP A 174 -0.93 -8.94 16.59
C ASP A 174 0.46 -8.76 17.22
N GLU A 175 1.24 -9.84 17.35
CA GLU A 175 2.58 -9.81 17.98
C GLU A 175 3.59 -8.93 17.22
N GLY A 176 3.42 -8.80 15.89
CA GLY A 176 4.30 -8.02 15.01
C GLY A 176 3.89 -6.55 14.83
N VAL A 177 2.80 -6.10 15.43
CA VAL A 177 2.31 -4.72 15.24
C VAL A 177 3.19 -3.74 16.00
N SER A 178 3.78 -2.78 15.29
CA SER A 178 4.65 -1.76 15.89
C SER A 178 3.87 -0.79 16.79
N ASP A 179 4.59 -0.15 17.71
CA ASP A 179 3.98 0.84 18.62
C ASP A 179 3.38 2.04 17.87
N ILE A 180 3.98 2.40 16.72
CA ILE A 180 3.49 3.50 15.88
C ILE A 180 2.10 3.20 15.30
N LEU A 181 1.83 1.96 14.93
CA LEU A 181 0.57 1.52 14.33
C LEU A 181 -0.42 0.96 15.35
N ARG A 182 -0.02 0.80 16.61
CA ARG A 182 -0.80 0.09 17.64
C ARG A 182 -2.19 0.70 17.88
N GLU A 183 -2.27 2.01 18.01
CA GLU A 183 -3.54 2.71 18.28
C GLU A 183 -4.55 2.50 17.16
N GLU A 184 -4.09 2.69 15.90
CA GLU A 184 -4.94 2.50 14.72
C GLU A 184 -5.34 1.02 14.59
N PHE A 185 -4.40 0.10 14.76
CA PHE A 185 -4.67 -1.33 14.74
C PHE A 185 -5.75 -1.74 15.77
N GLU A 186 -5.64 -1.29 17.03
CA GLU A 186 -6.63 -1.59 18.06
C GLU A 186 -8.01 -1.01 17.72
N THR A 187 -8.04 0.14 17.05
CA THR A 187 -9.28 0.75 16.56
C THR A 187 -9.92 -0.13 15.48
N GLN A 188 -9.15 -0.58 14.49
CA GLN A 188 -9.65 -1.47 13.44
C GLN A 188 -10.02 -2.85 13.99
N LYS A 189 -9.28 -3.38 14.96
CA LYS A 189 -9.58 -4.66 15.64
C LYS A 189 -10.95 -4.61 16.33
N ARG A 190 -11.24 -3.54 17.08
CA ARG A 190 -12.56 -3.33 17.70
C ARG A 190 -13.68 -3.26 16.66
N ALA A 191 -13.43 -2.58 15.54
CA ALA A 191 -14.40 -2.48 14.45
C ALA A 191 -14.68 -3.87 13.80
N VAL A 192 -13.65 -4.70 13.58
CA VAL A 192 -13.82 -6.08 13.09
C VAL A 192 -14.70 -6.89 14.05
N GLN A 193 -14.41 -6.85 15.35
CA GLN A 193 -15.19 -7.58 16.37
C GLN A 193 -16.66 -7.12 16.39
N PHE A 194 -16.89 -5.81 16.40
CA PHE A 194 -18.23 -5.24 16.32
C PHE A 194 -18.98 -5.70 15.07
N ASN A 195 -18.35 -5.64 13.91
CA ASN A 195 -18.96 -6.04 12.64
C ASN A 195 -19.26 -7.54 12.62
N LEU A 196 -18.36 -8.40 13.15
CA LEU A 196 -18.63 -9.83 13.29
C LEU A 196 -19.90 -10.12 14.11
N ASP A 197 -20.11 -9.38 15.20
CA ASP A 197 -21.31 -9.53 16.02
C ASP A 197 -22.58 -9.09 15.28
N LYS A 198 -22.52 -8.02 14.51
CA LYS A 198 -23.64 -7.56 13.66
C LYS A 198 -23.99 -8.54 12.55
N CYS A 199 -22.99 -9.23 11.99
CA CYS A 199 -23.17 -10.14 10.86
C CYS A 199 -23.63 -11.56 11.26
N LYS A 200 -23.81 -11.86 12.55
CA LYS A 200 -24.34 -13.15 13.05
C LYS A 200 -25.76 -13.49 12.60
#